data_bcabe2415315135d2c431a4369b186b3
#
_entry.id   bcabe2415315135d2c431a4369b186b3
#
_cell.length_a   1.000
_cell.length_b   1.000
_cell.length_c   1.000
_cell.angle_alpha   90.00
_cell.angle_beta   90.00
_cell.angle_gamma   90.00
#
_symmetry.space_group_name_H-M   'P 1'
#
loop_
_entity.id
_entity.type
_entity.pdbx_description
1 polymer ?
#
loop_
_entity_poly.entity_id
_entity_poly.type
_entity_poly.pdbx_seq_one_letter_code
_entity_poly.pdbx_strand_id
1 'polypeptide(L)'
;MQNLGKSYAQLDGYYPRPKAMFFSDFMCQMYMCGYYFPFSMEANYNDVMGIMKKPATMCHELAHIRGYIYEDEANFIAFLACVESDDVAFQYSGYLSVLNYVANDLYKTRLADPESYAAAREAVRPLQVLQQVREDNIFVTEAEWERINGKAVVDTETVDSVTDTLTDASLKLNGVSDGMISYNRVVELLLQWYGQQREY
;
A
#
# COMPACT_ATOMS: atom_id res chain seq x y z
N MET A 1 -1.52 12.76 6.89
CA MET A 1 -1.75 12.34 8.30
C MET A 1 -2.25 13.47 9.20
N GLN A 2 -1.51 14.55 9.42
CA GLN A 2 -1.94 15.65 10.32
C GLN A 2 -3.26 16.30 9.89
N ASN A 3 -3.52 16.48 8.60
CA ASN A 3 -4.79 17.01 8.10
C ASN A 3 -5.94 16.03 8.37
N LEU A 4 -5.71 14.74 8.14
CA LEU A 4 -6.69 13.70 8.43
C LEU A 4 -7.04 13.64 9.93
N GLY A 5 -6.07 13.90 10.83
CA GLY A 5 -6.30 13.99 12.27
C GLY A 5 -7.30 15.10 12.69
N LYS A 6 -7.47 16.13 11.88
CA LYS A 6 -8.48 17.18 12.14
C LYS A 6 -9.91 16.67 11.94
N SER A 7 -10.11 15.73 11.02
CA SER A 7 -11.41 15.13 10.72
C SER A 7 -11.66 13.87 11.55
N TYR A 8 -10.61 13.15 11.91
CA TYR A 8 -10.68 11.87 12.63
C TYR A 8 -9.84 11.95 13.91
N ALA A 9 -10.47 12.15 15.05
CA ALA A 9 -9.80 12.36 16.35
C ALA A 9 -8.84 11.21 16.72
N GLN A 10 -9.10 9.97 16.28
CA GLN A 10 -8.24 8.82 16.52
C GLN A 10 -6.88 8.94 15.80
N LEU A 11 -6.83 9.74 14.73
CA LEU A 11 -5.64 10.00 13.92
C LEU A 11 -4.96 11.32 14.30
N ASP A 12 -5.49 12.05 15.29
CA ASP A 12 -4.84 13.25 15.81
C ASP A 12 -3.62 12.89 16.66
N GLY A 13 -2.55 13.63 16.52
CA GLY A 13 -1.34 13.50 17.33
C GLY A 13 -0.04 13.74 16.59
N TYR A 14 1.05 13.37 17.27
CA TYR A 14 2.39 13.50 16.72
C TYR A 14 2.67 12.43 15.67
N TYR A 15 3.27 12.85 14.56
CA TYR A 15 3.78 11.99 13.50
C TYR A 15 5.27 12.29 13.27
N PRO A 16 6.16 11.31 13.43
CA PRO A 16 7.57 11.50 13.07
C PRO A 16 7.73 11.69 11.56
N ARG A 17 8.83 12.28 11.15
CA ARG A 17 9.17 12.39 9.74
C ARG A 17 9.59 11.01 9.21
N PRO A 18 8.92 10.45 8.18
CA PRO A 18 9.38 9.23 7.55
C PRO A 18 10.79 9.36 7.00
N LYS A 19 11.57 8.29 7.09
CA LYS A 19 12.97 8.26 6.69
C LYS A 19 13.19 7.27 5.56
N ALA A 20 14.08 7.64 4.62
CA ALA A 20 14.57 6.70 3.64
C ALA A 20 15.47 5.65 4.33
N MET A 21 15.22 4.38 4.05
CA MET A 21 16.01 3.29 4.60
C MET A 21 17.32 3.14 3.84
N PHE A 22 18.44 3.14 4.54
CA PHE A 22 19.76 3.05 3.91
C PHE A 22 20.03 1.68 3.25
N PHE A 23 19.36 0.61 3.69
CA PHE A 23 19.44 -0.72 3.09
C PHE A 23 18.23 -1.03 2.18
N SER A 24 17.78 -0.04 1.42
CA SER A 24 16.63 -0.18 0.51
C SER A 24 16.82 -1.26 -0.56
N ASP A 25 18.06 -1.53 -1.00
CA ASP A 25 18.34 -2.64 -1.90
C ASP A 25 17.91 -4.00 -1.29
N PHE A 26 18.20 -4.22 -0.01
CA PHE A 26 17.77 -5.42 0.70
C PHE A 26 16.24 -5.44 0.92
N MET A 27 15.63 -4.29 1.21
CA MET A 27 14.16 -4.19 1.27
C MET A 27 13.51 -4.58 -0.05
N CYS A 28 14.14 -4.25 -1.20
CA CYS A 28 13.63 -4.69 -2.50
C CYS A 28 13.63 -6.22 -2.63
N GLN A 29 14.68 -6.90 -2.18
CA GLN A 29 14.73 -8.36 -2.17
C GLN A 29 13.65 -9.00 -1.29
N MET A 30 13.19 -8.29 -0.26
CA MET A 30 12.06 -8.69 0.60
C MET A 30 10.70 -8.22 0.08
N TYR A 31 10.64 -7.59 -1.09
CA TYR A 31 9.44 -6.94 -1.64
C TYR A 31 8.77 -5.94 -0.67
N MET A 32 9.52 -5.33 0.24
CA MET A 32 9.04 -4.40 1.25
C MET A 32 9.06 -2.95 0.74
N CYS A 33 7.91 -2.30 0.76
CA CYS A 33 7.78 -0.89 0.43
C CYS A 33 8.20 0.03 1.59
N GLY A 34 7.87 -0.35 2.82
CA GLY A 34 8.17 0.40 4.02
C GLY A 34 8.33 -0.52 5.23
N TYR A 35 8.67 0.08 6.35
CA TYR A 35 8.79 -0.62 7.61
C TYR A 35 8.59 0.32 8.80
N TYR A 36 7.65 0.00 9.64
CA TYR A 36 7.45 0.61 10.94
C TYR A 36 8.26 -0.12 12.01
N PHE A 37 9.08 0.61 12.77
CA PHE A 37 9.84 0.03 13.87
C PHE A 37 9.23 0.43 15.22
N PRO A 38 8.54 -0.49 15.94
CA PRO A 38 7.74 -0.16 17.12
C PRO A 38 8.55 0.36 18.30
N PHE A 39 9.79 -0.11 18.48
CA PHE A 39 10.61 0.27 19.63
C PHE A 39 11.14 1.71 19.55
N SER A 40 11.43 2.22 18.35
CA SER A 40 11.87 3.61 18.15
C SER A 40 10.74 4.51 17.62
N MET A 41 9.57 3.96 17.32
CA MET A 41 8.44 4.69 16.71
C MET A 41 8.86 5.39 15.41
N GLU A 42 9.64 4.72 14.59
CA GLU A 42 10.13 5.23 13.31
C GLU A 42 9.34 4.63 12.15
N ALA A 43 8.91 5.50 11.22
CA ALA A 43 8.38 5.13 9.92
C ALA A 43 9.49 5.22 8.88
N ASN A 44 9.72 4.17 8.14
CA ASN A 44 10.76 4.10 7.14
C ASN A 44 10.18 3.65 5.79
N TYR A 45 10.73 4.15 4.69
CA TYR A 45 10.32 3.75 3.36
C TYR A 45 11.52 3.29 2.52
N ASN A 46 11.25 2.41 1.59
CA ASN A 46 12.22 1.95 0.59
C ASN A 46 12.51 3.08 -0.39
N ASP A 47 13.76 3.54 -0.46
CA ASP A 47 14.14 4.67 -1.30
C ASP A 47 14.34 4.31 -2.77
N VAL A 48 14.46 3.03 -3.09
CA VAL A 48 14.62 2.52 -4.47
C VAL A 48 13.29 2.39 -5.20
N MET A 49 12.19 2.16 -4.49
CA MET A 49 10.88 2.02 -5.13
C MET A 49 10.44 3.27 -5.90
N GLY A 50 9.52 3.10 -6.85
CA GLY A 50 8.98 4.18 -7.66
C GLY A 50 8.54 5.40 -6.84
N ILE A 51 8.92 6.60 -7.27
CA ILE A 51 8.71 7.84 -6.49
C ILE A 51 7.23 8.08 -6.16
N MET A 52 6.32 7.72 -7.07
CA MET A 52 4.88 7.91 -6.88
C MET A 52 4.26 6.92 -5.88
N LYS A 53 4.97 5.89 -5.46
CA LYS A 53 4.55 4.98 -4.40
C LYS A 53 4.93 5.47 -3.00
N LYS A 54 5.97 6.28 -2.89
CA LYS A 54 6.53 6.73 -1.60
C LYS A 54 5.52 7.48 -0.72
N PRO A 55 4.69 8.44 -1.21
CA PRO A 55 3.76 9.16 -0.36
C PRO A 55 2.75 8.25 0.36
N ALA A 56 2.11 7.33 -0.36
CA ALA A 56 1.17 6.40 0.24
C ALA A 56 1.86 5.45 1.22
N THR A 57 3.05 4.93 0.88
CA THR A 57 3.85 4.09 1.78
C THR A 57 4.20 4.85 3.07
N MET A 58 4.66 6.11 2.97
CA MET A 58 4.95 6.92 4.16
C MET A 58 3.71 7.09 5.06
N CYS A 59 2.54 7.31 4.47
CA CYS A 59 1.29 7.43 5.23
C CYS A 59 0.88 6.09 5.87
N HIS A 60 1.12 4.97 5.20
CA HIS A 60 0.89 3.62 5.70
C HIS A 60 1.74 3.33 6.96
N GLU A 61 3.05 3.57 6.90
CA GLU A 61 3.93 3.37 8.05
C GLU A 61 3.57 4.31 9.23
N LEU A 62 3.08 5.52 8.92
CA LEU A 62 2.57 6.44 9.95
C LEU A 62 1.23 5.98 10.54
N ALA A 63 0.41 5.21 9.83
CA ALA A 63 -0.79 4.60 10.39
C ALA A 63 -0.43 3.52 11.41
N HIS A 64 0.59 2.71 11.14
CA HIS A 64 1.13 1.76 12.12
C HIS A 64 1.62 2.44 13.40
N ILE A 65 2.27 3.61 13.30
CA ILE A 65 2.66 4.41 14.48
C ILE A 65 1.45 4.80 15.35
N ARG A 66 0.28 4.99 14.73
CA ARG A 66 -0.97 5.30 15.46
C ARG A 66 -1.66 4.05 16.03
N GLY A 67 -1.05 2.87 15.90
CA GLY A 67 -1.57 1.62 16.45
C GLY A 67 -2.50 0.83 15.52
N TYR A 68 -2.64 1.24 14.26
CA TYR A 68 -3.36 0.47 13.25
C TYR A 68 -2.47 -0.64 12.72
N ILE A 69 -2.57 -1.83 13.31
CA ILE A 69 -1.70 -2.98 13.02
C ILE A 69 -2.19 -3.75 11.79
N TYR A 70 -3.49 -3.71 11.52
CA TYR A 70 -4.06 -4.41 10.36
C TYR A 70 -3.70 -3.70 9.05
N GLU A 71 -3.17 -4.47 8.10
CA GLU A 71 -2.69 -3.96 6.82
C GLU A 71 -3.79 -3.28 5.99
N ASP A 72 -5.01 -3.82 6.01
CA ASP A 72 -6.18 -3.25 5.35
C ASP A 72 -6.54 -1.88 5.91
N GLU A 73 -6.53 -1.71 7.23
CA GLU A 73 -6.78 -0.43 7.89
C GLU A 73 -5.65 0.57 7.59
N ALA A 74 -4.39 0.15 7.68
CA ALA A 74 -3.24 0.99 7.38
C ALA A 74 -3.23 1.45 5.93
N ASN A 75 -3.53 0.56 4.98
CA ASN A 75 -3.66 0.89 3.56
C ASN A 75 -4.82 1.88 3.30
N PHE A 76 -5.96 1.68 3.94
CA PHE A 76 -7.10 2.58 3.79
C PHE A 76 -6.82 3.96 4.39
N ILE A 77 -6.19 4.03 5.57
CA ILE A 77 -5.77 5.30 6.20
C ILE A 77 -4.74 6.01 5.33
N ALA A 78 -3.80 5.28 4.74
CA ALA A 78 -2.82 5.84 3.81
C ALA A 78 -3.48 6.45 2.58
N PHE A 79 -4.46 5.73 2.00
CA PHE A 79 -5.29 6.25 0.90
C PHE A 79 -5.98 7.56 1.30
N LEU A 80 -6.71 7.58 2.41
CA LEU A 80 -7.42 8.78 2.89
C LEU A 80 -6.46 9.95 3.13
N ALA A 81 -5.33 9.71 3.81
CA ALA A 81 -4.34 10.73 4.11
C ALA A 81 -3.72 11.35 2.85
N CYS A 82 -3.63 10.56 1.78
CA CYS A 82 -3.12 11.00 0.50
C CYS A 82 -4.17 11.78 -0.30
N VAL A 83 -5.41 11.26 -0.41
CA VAL A 83 -6.44 11.91 -1.24
C VAL A 83 -7.00 13.19 -0.61
N GLU A 84 -6.96 13.32 0.72
CA GLU A 84 -7.30 14.55 1.45
C GLU A 84 -6.13 15.54 1.56
N SER A 85 -5.00 15.27 0.91
CA SER A 85 -3.87 16.20 0.83
C SER A 85 -4.13 17.29 -0.20
N ASP A 86 -3.60 18.50 0.05
CA ASP A 86 -3.57 19.60 -0.95
C ASP A 86 -2.51 19.37 -2.03
N ASP A 87 -1.64 18.37 -1.88
CA ASP A 87 -0.56 18.05 -2.82
C ASP A 87 -1.03 16.98 -3.82
N VAL A 88 -1.02 17.36 -5.11
CA VAL A 88 -1.47 16.47 -6.22
C VAL A 88 -0.65 15.20 -6.32
N ALA A 89 0.66 15.23 -5.99
CA ALA A 89 1.49 14.02 -6.00
C ALA A 89 1.05 13.03 -4.90
N PHE A 90 0.64 13.54 -3.73
CA PHE A 90 0.05 12.70 -2.69
C PHE A 90 -1.30 12.13 -3.13
N GLN A 91 -2.20 12.96 -3.68
CA GLN A 91 -3.49 12.49 -4.19
C GLN A 91 -3.30 11.38 -5.22
N TYR A 92 -2.42 11.59 -6.19
CA TYR A 92 -2.10 10.58 -7.20
C TYR A 92 -1.56 9.28 -6.57
N SER A 93 -0.63 9.39 -5.63
CA SER A 93 -0.06 8.25 -4.90
C SER A 93 -1.14 7.46 -4.14
N GLY A 94 -2.10 8.15 -3.53
CA GLY A 94 -3.24 7.53 -2.85
C GLY A 94 -4.06 6.66 -3.79
N TYR A 95 -4.46 7.20 -4.94
CA TYR A 95 -5.20 6.41 -5.95
C TYR A 95 -4.36 5.26 -6.52
N LEU A 96 -3.06 5.50 -6.75
CA LEU A 96 -2.15 4.47 -7.24
C LEU A 96 -2.01 3.30 -6.25
N SER A 97 -1.98 3.57 -4.95
CA SER A 97 -1.81 2.56 -3.90
C SER A 97 -2.95 1.55 -3.84
N VAL A 98 -4.17 1.96 -4.20
CA VAL A 98 -5.35 1.08 -4.16
C VAL A 98 -5.72 0.48 -5.52
N LEU A 99 -5.06 0.91 -6.60
CA LEU A 99 -5.38 0.50 -7.97
C LEU A 99 -5.39 -1.02 -8.15
N ASN A 100 -4.36 -1.71 -7.65
CA ASN A 100 -4.23 -3.15 -7.79
C ASN A 100 -5.29 -3.90 -6.96
N TYR A 101 -5.63 -3.41 -5.77
CA TYR A 101 -6.68 -4.01 -4.92
C TYR A 101 -8.02 -3.98 -5.64
N VAL A 102 -8.40 -2.79 -6.15
CA VAL A 102 -9.66 -2.61 -6.89
C VAL A 102 -9.68 -3.44 -8.18
N ALA A 103 -8.58 -3.44 -8.94
CA ALA A 103 -8.49 -4.22 -10.18
C ALA A 103 -8.59 -5.73 -9.94
N ASN A 104 -7.92 -6.23 -8.90
CA ASN A 104 -7.95 -7.64 -8.52
C ASN A 104 -9.32 -8.06 -7.99
N ASP A 105 -9.98 -7.21 -7.21
CA ASP A 105 -11.31 -7.49 -6.69
C ASP A 105 -12.33 -7.53 -7.85
N LEU A 106 -12.30 -6.53 -8.74
CA LEU A 106 -13.09 -6.55 -9.96
C LEU A 106 -12.85 -7.82 -10.79
N TYR A 107 -11.59 -8.29 -10.90
CA TYR A 107 -11.29 -9.52 -11.62
C TYR A 107 -11.90 -10.78 -10.96
N LYS A 108 -11.91 -10.83 -9.62
CA LYS A 108 -12.54 -11.95 -8.88
C LYS A 108 -14.03 -12.06 -9.15
N THR A 109 -14.73 -10.94 -9.37
CA THR A 109 -16.16 -10.96 -9.70
C THR A 109 -16.45 -11.69 -11.01
N ARG A 110 -15.46 -11.80 -11.92
CA ARG A 110 -15.60 -12.52 -13.20
C ARG A 110 -16.00 -13.99 -13.03
N LEU A 111 -15.53 -14.62 -11.96
CA LEU A 111 -15.83 -16.04 -11.67
C LEU A 111 -17.11 -16.21 -10.85
N ALA A 112 -17.38 -15.26 -9.96
CA ALA A 112 -18.53 -15.32 -9.06
C ALA A 112 -19.82 -14.82 -9.74
N ASP A 113 -19.73 -13.72 -10.51
CA ASP A 113 -20.83 -13.08 -11.21
C ASP A 113 -20.34 -12.49 -12.55
N PRO A 114 -20.28 -13.32 -13.61
CA PRO A 114 -19.80 -12.89 -14.93
C PRO A 114 -20.61 -11.76 -15.56
N GLU A 115 -21.91 -11.65 -15.26
CA GLU A 115 -22.79 -10.63 -15.81
C GLU A 115 -22.46 -9.26 -15.19
N SER A 116 -22.40 -9.17 -13.85
CA SER A 116 -21.97 -7.95 -13.14
C SER A 116 -20.55 -7.54 -13.51
N TYR A 117 -19.64 -8.49 -13.71
CA TYR A 117 -18.30 -8.20 -14.20
C TYR A 117 -18.32 -7.57 -15.59
N ALA A 118 -19.11 -8.13 -16.53
CA ALA A 118 -19.22 -7.60 -17.88
C ALA A 118 -19.79 -6.17 -17.89
N ALA A 119 -20.82 -5.91 -17.10
CA ALA A 119 -21.42 -4.59 -16.94
C ALA A 119 -20.42 -3.58 -16.36
N ALA A 120 -19.70 -3.94 -15.30
CA ALA A 120 -18.66 -3.10 -14.71
C ALA A 120 -17.51 -2.80 -15.68
N ARG A 121 -17.06 -3.81 -16.43
CA ARG A 121 -16.02 -3.64 -17.47
C ARG A 121 -16.46 -2.69 -18.58
N GLU A 122 -17.69 -2.75 -19.01
CA GLU A 122 -18.22 -1.83 -20.04
C GLU A 122 -18.34 -0.41 -19.49
N ALA A 123 -18.75 -0.23 -18.24
CA ALA A 123 -18.83 1.08 -17.59
C ALA A 123 -17.45 1.76 -17.46
N VAL A 124 -16.39 1.01 -17.18
CA VAL A 124 -15.02 1.57 -17.05
C VAL A 124 -14.23 1.57 -18.36
N ARG A 125 -14.74 0.98 -19.42
CA ARG A 125 -14.06 0.87 -20.72
C ARG A 125 -13.59 2.21 -21.29
N PRO A 126 -14.35 3.33 -21.17
CA PRO A 126 -13.89 4.64 -21.60
C PRO A 126 -12.71 5.17 -20.78
N LEU A 127 -12.54 4.67 -19.56
CA LEU A 127 -11.49 5.07 -18.63
C LEU A 127 -10.27 4.19 -18.84
N GLN A 128 -9.48 4.47 -19.86
CA GLN A 128 -8.24 3.73 -20.08
C GLN A 128 -7.20 4.14 -19.04
N VAL A 129 -6.62 3.14 -18.35
CA VAL A 129 -5.44 3.37 -17.52
C VAL A 129 -4.29 3.75 -18.43
N LEU A 130 -3.80 4.99 -18.27
CA LEU A 130 -2.69 5.52 -19.06
C LEU A 130 -1.44 4.66 -18.88
N GLN A 131 -0.59 4.62 -19.91
CA GLN A 131 0.69 3.91 -19.86
C GLN A 131 1.55 4.41 -18.70
N GLN A 132 1.59 5.72 -18.46
CA GLN A 132 2.31 6.32 -17.33
C GLN A 132 1.88 5.75 -15.97
N VAL A 133 0.57 5.57 -15.74
CA VAL A 133 0.06 4.98 -14.48
C VAL A 133 0.55 3.56 -14.28
N ARG A 134 0.68 2.79 -15.35
CA ARG A 134 1.22 1.42 -15.29
C ARG A 134 2.70 1.43 -14.95
N GLU A 135 3.46 2.35 -15.52
CA GLU A 135 4.89 2.54 -15.25
C GLU A 135 5.11 3.01 -13.81
N ASP A 136 4.33 4.00 -13.35
CA ASP A 136 4.40 4.49 -11.97
C ASP A 136 3.97 3.42 -10.93
N ASN A 137 3.16 2.45 -11.34
CA ASN A 137 2.72 1.35 -10.47
C ASN A 137 3.75 0.21 -10.35
N ILE A 138 4.81 0.23 -11.11
CA ILE A 138 5.92 -0.73 -10.97
C ILE A 138 6.61 -0.49 -9.61
N PHE A 139 6.87 -1.58 -8.87
CA PHE A 139 7.56 -1.48 -7.58
C PHE A 139 8.99 -1.00 -7.75
N VAL A 140 9.77 -1.71 -8.56
CA VAL A 140 11.16 -1.41 -8.88
C VAL A 140 11.37 -1.68 -10.37
N THR A 141 12.07 -0.80 -11.07
CA THR A 141 12.33 -0.98 -12.52
C THR A 141 13.27 -2.17 -12.78
N GLU A 142 13.22 -2.71 -13.99
CA GLU A 142 14.10 -3.82 -14.42
C GLU A 142 15.57 -3.46 -14.23
N ALA A 143 15.97 -2.25 -14.61
CA ALA A 143 17.36 -1.78 -14.45
C ALA A 143 17.79 -1.73 -12.96
N GLU A 144 16.90 -1.32 -12.07
CA GLU A 144 17.19 -1.35 -10.64
C GLU A 144 17.24 -2.78 -10.09
N TRP A 145 16.38 -3.68 -10.57
CA TRP A 145 16.47 -5.10 -10.22
C TRP A 145 17.79 -5.73 -10.64
N GLU A 146 18.26 -5.45 -11.87
CA GLU A 146 19.56 -5.91 -12.35
C GLU A 146 20.71 -5.39 -11.45
N ARG A 147 20.64 -4.10 -11.07
CA ARG A 147 21.61 -3.48 -10.15
C ARG A 147 21.61 -4.14 -8.77
N ILE A 148 20.43 -4.40 -8.21
CA ILE A 148 20.26 -5.01 -6.87
C ILE A 148 20.81 -6.44 -6.91
N ASN A 149 20.34 -7.25 -7.85
CA ASN A 149 20.74 -8.65 -7.97
C ASN A 149 22.24 -8.80 -8.26
N GLY A 150 22.83 -7.88 -9.03
CA GLY A 150 24.27 -7.87 -9.31
C GLY A 150 25.15 -7.57 -8.08
N LYS A 151 24.59 -6.98 -7.02
CA LYS A 151 25.27 -6.68 -5.75
C LYS A 151 24.87 -7.61 -4.60
N ALA A 152 23.81 -8.38 -4.77
CA ALA A 152 23.24 -9.21 -3.74
C ALA A 152 24.21 -10.33 -3.33
N VAL A 153 24.40 -10.50 -2.02
CA VAL A 153 25.21 -11.60 -1.44
C VAL A 153 24.38 -12.89 -1.35
N VAL A 154 23.08 -12.74 -1.15
CA VAL A 154 22.10 -13.83 -1.12
C VAL A 154 21.09 -13.56 -2.23
N ASP A 155 20.71 -14.59 -2.96
CA ASP A 155 19.73 -14.45 -4.05
C ASP A 155 18.35 -14.01 -3.52
N THR A 156 17.63 -13.26 -4.36
CA THR A 156 16.35 -12.66 -3.99
C THR A 156 15.30 -13.71 -3.66
N GLU A 157 15.27 -14.86 -4.32
CA GLU A 157 14.29 -15.92 -4.07
C GLU A 157 14.45 -16.50 -2.66
N THR A 158 15.70 -16.71 -2.22
CA THR A 158 16.01 -17.17 -0.86
C THR A 158 15.60 -16.12 0.19
N VAL A 159 15.91 -14.84 -0.04
CA VAL A 159 15.56 -13.75 0.88
C VAL A 159 14.03 -13.63 1.01
N ASP A 160 13.32 -13.64 -0.10
CA ASP A 160 11.85 -13.51 -0.14
C ASP A 160 11.17 -14.64 0.63
N SER A 161 11.56 -15.90 0.40
CA SER A 161 10.98 -17.05 1.09
C SER A 161 11.18 -17.02 2.61
N VAL A 162 12.31 -16.54 3.08
CA VAL A 162 12.57 -16.35 4.52
C VAL A 162 11.73 -15.20 5.08
N THR A 163 11.60 -14.11 4.33
CA THR A 163 10.83 -12.94 4.72
C THR A 163 9.35 -13.27 4.87
N ASP A 164 8.76 -13.99 3.92
CA ASP A 164 7.37 -14.44 3.98
C ASP A 164 7.09 -15.26 5.24
N THR A 165 8.00 -16.17 5.57
CA THR A 165 7.89 -17.02 6.76
C THR A 165 7.95 -16.19 8.04
N LEU A 166 8.85 -15.22 8.13
CA LEU A 166 9.00 -14.35 9.30
C LEU A 166 7.84 -13.37 9.44
N THR A 167 7.35 -12.82 8.33
CA THR A 167 6.22 -11.90 8.33
C THR A 167 4.93 -12.59 8.78
N ASP A 168 4.63 -13.77 8.26
CA ASP A 168 3.46 -14.56 8.65
C ASP A 168 3.53 -14.95 10.15
N ALA A 169 4.70 -15.33 10.63
CA ALA A 169 4.92 -15.64 12.06
C ALA A 169 4.74 -14.38 12.93
N SER A 170 5.23 -13.22 12.51
CA SER A 170 5.09 -11.94 13.22
C SER A 170 3.63 -11.50 13.29
N LEU A 171 2.89 -11.55 12.19
CA LEU A 171 1.47 -11.21 12.14
C LEU A 171 0.66 -12.10 13.09
N LYS A 172 0.91 -13.40 13.09
CA LYS A 172 0.24 -14.35 13.99
C LYS A 172 0.56 -14.08 15.46
N LEU A 173 1.80 -13.74 15.79
CA LEU A 173 2.21 -13.37 17.16
C LEU A 173 1.52 -12.07 17.64
N ASN A 174 1.23 -11.15 16.74
CA ASN A 174 0.51 -9.90 17.03
C ASN A 174 -1.02 -10.08 17.01
N GLY A 175 -1.53 -11.30 16.92
CA GLY A 175 -2.96 -11.61 17.00
C GLY A 175 -3.72 -11.41 15.68
N VAL A 176 -3.02 -11.21 14.57
CA VAL A 176 -3.62 -11.17 13.24
C VAL A 176 -3.81 -12.59 12.74
N SER A 177 -4.99 -13.17 13.03
CA SER A 177 -5.31 -14.57 12.69
C SER A 177 -5.37 -14.85 11.18
N ASP A 178 -5.65 -13.82 10.39
CA ASP A 178 -5.96 -13.96 8.96
C ASP A 178 -4.74 -13.71 8.04
N GLY A 179 -3.57 -13.36 8.61
CA GLY A 179 -2.32 -13.17 7.87
C GLY A 179 -2.50 -12.27 6.63
N MET A 180 -2.08 -12.74 5.46
CA MET A 180 -2.20 -12.01 4.19
C MET A 180 -3.63 -11.94 3.61
N ILE A 181 -4.65 -12.53 4.24
CA ILE A 181 -6.05 -12.49 3.78
C ILE A 181 -6.67 -11.09 3.96
N SER A 182 -6.08 -10.25 4.82
CA SER A 182 -6.58 -8.90 5.12
C SER A 182 -6.64 -7.94 3.92
N TYR A 183 -5.92 -8.22 2.85
CA TYR A 183 -5.88 -7.34 1.65
C TYR A 183 -7.22 -7.14 0.92
N ASN A 184 -8.19 -8.03 1.10
CA ASN A 184 -9.51 -7.91 0.44
C ASN A 184 -10.40 -6.84 1.11
N ARG A 185 -10.17 -6.55 2.40
CA ARG A 185 -10.99 -5.61 3.18
C ARG A 185 -10.75 -4.14 2.80
N VAL A 186 -9.60 -3.82 2.18
CA VAL A 186 -9.35 -2.46 1.67
C VAL A 186 -10.43 -2.02 0.69
N VAL A 187 -10.85 -2.90 -0.23
CA VAL A 187 -11.89 -2.58 -1.22
C VAL A 187 -13.24 -2.37 -0.55
N GLU A 188 -13.59 -3.17 0.46
CA GLU A 188 -14.81 -2.98 1.25
C GLU A 188 -14.82 -1.62 1.95
N LEU A 189 -13.71 -1.22 2.59
CA LEU A 189 -13.57 0.08 3.23
C LEU A 189 -13.70 1.24 2.24
N LEU A 190 -13.10 1.10 1.05
CA LEU A 190 -13.23 2.08 -0.03
C LEU A 190 -14.70 2.21 -0.48
N LEU A 191 -15.39 1.11 -0.71
CA LEU A 191 -16.79 1.10 -1.13
C LEU A 191 -17.70 1.75 -0.08
N GLN A 192 -17.48 1.47 1.21
CA GLN A 192 -18.22 2.09 2.30
C GLN A 192 -17.98 3.61 2.34
N TRP A 193 -16.72 4.04 2.22
CA TRP A 193 -16.37 5.46 2.23
C TRP A 193 -16.99 6.21 1.05
N TYR A 194 -16.89 5.69 -0.18
CA TYR A 194 -17.53 6.30 -1.36
C TYR A 194 -19.06 6.27 -1.29
N GLY A 195 -19.66 5.23 -0.69
CA GLY A 195 -21.09 5.15 -0.46
C GLY A 195 -21.58 6.28 0.43
N GLN A 196 -20.90 6.54 1.54
CA GLN A 196 -21.25 7.64 2.45
C GLN A 196 -21.13 9.03 1.79
N GLN A 197 -20.18 9.25 0.89
CA GLN A 197 -20.01 10.53 0.20
C GLN A 197 -21.11 10.81 -0.87
N ARG A 198 -21.82 9.79 -1.34
CA ARG A 198 -22.91 9.95 -2.33
C ARG A 198 -24.26 10.29 -1.68
N GLU A 199 -24.38 10.17 -0.37
CA GLU A 199 -25.59 10.47 0.38
C GLU A 199 -25.69 11.95 0.83
N TYR A 200 -24.67 12.74 0.52
CA TYR A 200 -24.60 14.20 0.75
C TYR A 200 -24.46 14.95 -0.58
#